data_60ca25a26be424a5d06f69ae0907244e
#
_entry.id   60ca25a26be424a5d06f69ae0907244e
#
_cell.length_a   1.000
_cell.length_b   1.000
_cell.length_c   1.000
_cell.angle_alpha   90.00
_cell.angle_beta   90.00
_cell.angle_gamma   90.00
#
_symmetry.space_group_name_H-M   'P 1'
#
loop_
_entity.id
_entity.type
_entity.pdbx_description
1 polymer ?
#
loop_
_entity_poly.entity_id
_entity_poly.type
_entity_poly.pdbx_seq_one_letter_code
_entity_poly.pdbx_strand_id
1 'polypeptide(L)'
;MPILSFILYFLTFGISSLGFHKEEPRQATSDWQVLFNGKDLKGWTPKIHHHEVGDNYANTFRVQDGAIAVNYDGYGEFEDRFGHLFYEKPFSSFHLVWEYRFTDQFVPSAPSYTYRNSGVMFHSQAPETILKEQDWPISVEYQMLAQEKEGVARPTGNMCSPGTDIVYQGKIDPRHCIDSASPTFAWDEWVKAELIVYGDSIVHHLVNGDTVLTYSFPQIGGGVANRYDPKLKVDGKPLRSGYIGLQSEGQGVLFRALKIRELK
;
A
#
# COMPACT_ATOMS: atom_id res chain seq x y z
N MET A 1 -16.18 102.82 -6.25
CA MET A 1 -15.11 101.83 -6.52
C MET A 1 -15.39 100.57 -5.71
N PRO A 2 -15.86 99.50 -6.31
CA PRO A 2 -16.14 98.25 -5.56
C PRO A 2 -14.90 97.36 -5.50
N ILE A 3 -14.71 96.79 -4.34
CA ILE A 3 -13.66 95.83 -3.99
C ILE A 3 -14.16 94.45 -4.42
N LEU A 4 -13.39 93.75 -5.30
CA LEU A 4 -13.65 92.39 -5.73
C LEU A 4 -13.06 91.41 -4.69
N SER A 5 -13.92 90.59 -4.07
CA SER A 5 -13.49 89.51 -3.20
C SER A 5 -13.35 88.25 -4.06
N PHE A 6 -12.13 87.68 -4.09
CA PHE A 6 -11.84 86.40 -4.67
C PHE A 6 -12.10 85.27 -3.64
N ILE A 7 -13.02 84.42 -3.92
CA ILE A 7 -13.24 83.22 -3.13
C ILE A 7 -12.42 82.08 -3.76
N LEU A 8 -11.45 81.60 -2.98
CA LEU A 8 -10.58 80.45 -3.35
C LEU A 8 -11.28 79.13 -2.93
N TYR A 9 -11.71 78.30 -3.89
CA TYR A 9 -12.19 76.93 -3.64
C TYR A 9 -11.00 76.00 -3.53
N PHE A 10 -10.81 75.37 -2.33
CA PHE A 10 -9.93 74.24 -2.14
C PHE A 10 -10.66 72.98 -2.52
N LEU A 11 -10.24 72.34 -3.62
CA LEU A 11 -10.62 71.00 -3.97
C LEU A 11 -9.74 70.02 -3.15
N THR A 12 -10.33 69.31 -2.18
CA THR A 12 -9.68 68.19 -1.50
C THR A 12 -9.83 66.94 -2.34
N PHE A 13 -8.74 66.49 -2.93
CA PHE A 13 -8.66 65.17 -3.55
C PHE A 13 -8.54 64.10 -2.45
N GLY A 14 -9.61 63.30 -2.25
CA GLY A 14 -9.57 62.12 -1.40
C GLY A 14 -8.78 61.01 -2.09
N ILE A 15 -7.61 60.67 -1.54
CA ILE A 15 -6.83 59.51 -1.96
C ILE A 15 -7.50 58.26 -1.34
N SER A 16 -8.26 57.52 -2.14
CA SER A 16 -8.72 56.19 -1.76
C SER A 16 -7.55 55.23 -1.74
N SER A 17 -7.11 54.81 -0.55
CA SER A 17 -6.13 53.75 -0.38
C SER A 17 -6.75 52.43 -0.80
N LEU A 18 -6.41 51.90 -1.98
CA LEU A 18 -6.64 50.53 -2.36
C LEU A 18 -5.83 49.64 -1.43
N GLY A 19 -6.50 49.05 -0.45
CA GLY A 19 -5.93 48.01 0.40
C GLY A 19 -5.61 46.76 -0.43
N PHE A 20 -4.33 46.56 -0.72
CA PHE A 20 -3.84 45.29 -1.21
C PHE A 20 -4.02 44.26 -0.09
N HIS A 21 -5.08 43.45 -0.16
CA HIS A 21 -5.15 42.22 0.62
C HIS A 21 -4.03 41.30 0.12
N LYS A 22 -2.98 41.15 0.91
CA LYS A 22 -1.97 40.15 0.74
C LYS A 22 -2.64 38.83 1.05
N GLU A 23 -3.02 38.06 0.00
CA GLU A 23 -3.43 36.65 0.20
C GLU A 23 -2.25 35.93 0.84
N GLU A 24 -2.44 35.51 2.08
CA GLU A 24 -1.50 34.58 2.72
C GLU A 24 -1.44 33.31 1.85
N PRO A 25 -0.23 32.77 1.58
CA PRO A 25 -0.11 31.54 0.82
C PRO A 25 -0.90 30.45 1.57
N ARG A 26 -1.95 29.95 0.93
CA ARG A 26 -2.72 28.80 1.39
C ARG A 26 -1.71 27.70 1.68
N GLN A 27 -1.50 27.39 2.96
CA GLN A 27 -0.64 26.29 3.38
C GLN A 27 -1.17 25.05 2.67
N ALA A 28 -0.40 24.49 1.75
CA ALA A 28 -0.77 23.29 1.03
C ALA A 28 -0.97 22.20 2.08
N THR A 29 -2.22 21.90 2.41
CA THR A 29 -2.56 20.72 3.19
C THR A 29 -1.99 19.55 2.41
N SER A 30 -1.14 18.75 3.05
CA SER A 30 -0.60 17.55 2.40
C SER A 30 -1.77 16.69 1.96
N ASP A 31 -1.89 16.39 0.68
CA ASP A 31 -2.93 15.50 0.13
C ASP A 31 -2.78 14.04 0.63
N TRP A 32 -1.94 13.82 1.63
CA TRP A 32 -1.68 12.54 2.24
C TRP A 32 -2.75 12.17 3.27
N GLN A 33 -3.40 11.03 3.05
CA GLN A 33 -4.26 10.38 4.00
C GLN A 33 -3.45 9.37 4.81
N VAL A 34 -3.51 9.45 6.14
CA VAL A 34 -2.94 8.45 7.05
C VAL A 34 -3.89 7.27 7.11
N LEU A 35 -3.41 6.06 6.77
CA LEU A 35 -4.20 4.83 6.78
C LEU A 35 -4.19 4.10 8.13
N PHE A 36 -3.18 4.34 8.95
CA PHE A 36 -3.04 3.75 10.28
C PHE A 36 -2.69 4.81 11.32
N ASN A 37 -3.49 4.89 12.36
CA ASN A 37 -3.39 5.93 13.40
C ASN A 37 -2.40 5.62 14.54
N GLY A 38 -1.73 4.46 14.50
CA GLY A 38 -0.80 4.00 15.53
C GLY A 38 -1.45 3.46 16.81
N LYS A 39 -2.78 3.35 16.89
CA LYS A 39 -3.50 3.03 18.13
C LYS A 39 -4.45 1.82 18.02
N ASP A 40 -5.17 1.71 16.91
CA ASP A 40 -6.15 0.65 16.69
C ASP A 40 -6.23 0.29 15.19
N LEU A 41 -6.93 -0.81 14.89
CA LEU A 41 -7.13 -1.29 13.52
C LEU A 41 -8.45 -0.78 12.92
N LYS A 42 -8.97 0.36 13.36
CA LYS A 42 -10.17 0.96 12.79
C LYS A 42 -9.96 1.26 11.30
N GLY A 43 -10.92 0.86 10.47
CA GLY A 43 -10.82 0.96 9.01
C GLY A 43 -10.03 -0.19 8.35
N TRP A 44 -9.72 -1.24 9.12
CA TRP A 44 -9.05 -2.42 8.62
C TRP A 44 -9.85 -3.68 8.92
N THR A 45 -9.94 -4.60 7.94
CA THR A 45 -10.69 -5.85 8.03
C THR A 45 -9.78 -7.04 7.74
N PRO A 46 -9.60 -8.00 8.65
CA PRO A 46 -8.83 -9.20 8.42
C PRO A 46 -9.61 -10.19 7.55
N LYS A 47 -8.91 -10.92 6.70
CA LYS A 47 -9.37 -12.12 6.04
C LYS A 47 -8.24 -13.15 6.06
N ILE A 48 -8.47 -14.25 6.74
CA ILE A 48 -7.52 -15.34 6.93
C ILE A 48 -8.12 -16.60 6.27
N HIS A 49 -7.31 -17.36 5.58
CA HIS A 49 -7.68 -18.65 4.98
C HIS A 49 -8.30 -19.58 6.05
N HIS A 50 -9.35 -20.29 5.71
CA HIS A 50 -10.22 -21.10 6.58
C HIS A 50 -11.13 -20.31 7.53
N HIS A 51 -11.07 -18.97 7.53
CA HIS A 51 -11.87 -18.10 8.39
C HIS A 51 -12.78 -17.18 7.60
N GLU A 52 -13.88 -16.77 8.19
CA GLU A 52 -14.79 -15.77 7.60
C GLU A 52 -14.13 -14.37 7.60
N VAL A 53 -14.59 -13.49 6.72
CA VAL A 53 -14.16 -12.09 6.70
C VAL A 53 -14.45 -11.43 8.06
N GLY A 54 -13.47 -10.72 8.59
CA GLY A 54 -13.57 -10.08 9.89
C GLY A 54 -13.08 -10.96 11.06
N ASP A 55 -12.92 -12.25 10.86
CA ASP A 55 -12.34 -13.13 11.89
C ASP A 55 -10.81 -12.96 11.93
N ASN A 56 -10.34 -12.32 12.98
CA ASN A 56 -8.93 -12.13 13.27
C ASN A 56 -8.40 -13.32 14.10
N TYR A 57 -8.34 -14.50 13.50
CA TYR A 57 -7.94 -15.75 14.17
C TYR A 57 -6.70 -15.53 15.03
N ALA A 58 -6.75 -16.04 16.25
CA ALA A 58 -5.67 -15.97 17.25
C ALA A 58 -5.07 -14.55 17.43
N ASN A 59 -5.84 -13.49 17.10
CA ASN A 59 -5.36 -12.10 17.13
C ASN A 59 -4.09 -11.89 16.29
N THR A 60 -4.06 -12.49 15.07
CA THR A 60 -2.96 -12.40 14.11
C THR A 60 -2.55 -10.97 13.83
N PHE A 61 -3.52 -10.12 13.53
CA PHE A 61 -3.27 -8.69 13.33
C PHE A 61 -3.60 -7.92 14.61
N ARG A 62 -2.62 -7.19 15.13
CA ARG A 62 -2.77 -6.40 16.36
C ARG A 62 -1.96 -5.11 16.28
N VAL A 63 -2.19 -4.21 17.21
CA VAL A 63 -1.31 -3.05 17.37
C VAL A 63 -0.29 -3.36 18.46
N GLN A 64 0.96 -3.14 18.14
CA GLN A 64 2.09 -3.28 19.06
C GLN A 64 3.07 -2.12 18.84
N ASP A 65 3.40 -1.38 19.89
CA ASP A 65 4.38 -0.28 19.89
C ASP A 65 4.16 0.75 18.77
N GLY A 66 2.87 1.07 18.50
CA GLY A 66 2.51 2.03 17.45
C GLY A 66 2.61 1.51 16.02
N ALA A 67 2.82 0.20 15.84
CA ALA A 67 2.83 -0.48 14.54
C ALA A 67 1.67 -1.48 14.44
N ILE A 68 1.23 -1.79 13.22
CA ILE A 68 0.44 -3.01 12.94
C ILE A 68 1.42 -4.18 12.99
N ALA A 69 1.17 -5.12 13.88
CA ALA A 69 1.97 -6.34 14.02
C ALA A 69 1.20 -7.52 13.44
N VAL A 70 1.87 -8.31 12.62
CA VAL A 70 1.50 -9.68 12.31
C VAL A 70 2.20 -10.57 13.33
N ASN A 71 1.42 -11.32 14.09
CA ASN A 71 1.91 -12.07 15.25
C ASN A 71 1.24 -13.44 15.33
N TYR A 72 2.00 -14.43 15.76
CA TYR A 72 1.60 -15.83 15.76
C TYR A 72 1.65 -16.47 17.15
N ASP A 73 1.64 -15.70 18.25
CA ASP A 73 1.69 -16.21 19.61
C ASP A 73 0.54 -17.19 19.93
N GLY A 74 -0.60 -17.00 19.29
CA GLY A 74 -1.78 -17.84 19.49
C GLY A 74 -1.87 -19.06 18.52
N TYR A 75 -0.86 -19.28 17.69
CA TYR A 75 -0.83 -20.38 16.73
C TYR A 75 -0.16 -21.62 17.33
N GLY A 76 -0.82 -22.80 17.23
CA GLY A 76 -0.14 -24.08 17.44
C GLY A 76 0.61 -24.51 16.19
N GLU A 77 -0.12 -24.63 15.09
CA GLU A 77 0.39 -24.95 13.77
C GLU A 77 -0.09 -23.90 12.76
N PHE A 78 0.64 -23.72 11.66
CA PHE A 78 0.26 -22.73 10.64
C PHE A 78 -1.00 -23.13 9.88
N GLU A 79 -1.08 -24.40 9.47
CA GLU A 79 -2.23 -25.00 8.77
C GLU A 79 -2.72 -24.13 7.59
N ASP A 80 -1.79 -23.63 6.78
CA ASP A 80 -2.07 -22.79 5.61
C ASP A 80 -2.92 -21.54 5.90
N ARG A 81 -2.88 -21.01 7.12
CA ARG A 81 -3.62 -19.80 7.50
C ARG A 81 -2.94 -18.55 6.98
N PHE A 82 -2.78 -18.49 5.65
CA PHE A 82 -2.42 -17.25 4.96
C PHE A 82 -3.49 -16.20 5.19
N GLY A 83 -3.08 -14.96 5.41
CA GLY A 83 -4.05 -13.92 5.72
C GLY A 83 -3.66 -12.55 5.21
N HIS A 84 -4.66 -11.67 5.17
CA HIS A 84 -4.49 -10.29 4.75
C HIS A 84 -5.33 -9.37 5.62
N LEU A 85 -4.78 -8.22 5.96
CA LEU A 85 -5.49 -7.15 6.65
C LEU A 85 -5.80 -6.05 5.63
N PHE A 86 -7.07 -5.94 5.22
CA PHE A 86 -7.51 -5.04 4.15
C PHE A 86 -7.94 -3.68 4.67
N TYR A 87 -7.51 -2.62 4.00
CA TYR A 87 -8.02 -1.28 4.23
C TYR A 87 -9.44 -1.13 3.67
N GLU A 88 -10.29 -0.31 4.32
CA GLU A 88 -11.75 -0.24 4.13
C GLU A 88 -12.22 0.23 2.75
N LYS A 89 -11.38 0.87 1.92
CA LYS A 89 -11.77 1.35 0.58
C LYS A 89 -10.77 0.98 -0.50
N PRO A 90 -11.23 0.81 -1.76
CA PRO A 90 -10.35 0.61 -2.90
C PRO A 90 -9.70 1.91 -3.36
N PHE A 91 -8.56 1.77 -4.07
CA PHE A 91 -7.84 2.86 -4.73
C PHE A 91 -7.56 2.51 -6.19
N SER A 92 -7.47 3.53 -7.05
CA SER A 92 -7.13 3.40 -8.47
C SER A 92 -5.70 3.88 -8.76
N SER A 93 -5.51 5.20 -8.86
CA SER A 93 -4.19 5.80 -9.02
C SER A 93 -3.74 6.40 -7.70
N PHE A 94 -2.57 6.00 -7.21
CA PHE A 94 -2.13 6.40 -5.86
C PHE A 94 -0.62 6.31 -5.68
N HIS A 95 -0.14 7.01 -4.65
CA HIS A 95 1.19 6.83 -4.06
C HIS A 95 0.99 6.37 -2.61
N LEU A 96 1.33 5.12 -2.32
CA LEU A 96 1.32 4.52 -0.99
C LEU A 96 2.74 4.51 -0.42
N VAL A 97 2.89 4.85 0.85
CA VAL A 97 4.16 4.83 1.58
C VAL A 97 3.94 4.11 2.89
N TRP A 98 4.87 3.22 3.25
CA TRP A 98 4.92 2.56 4.55
C TRP A 98 6.34 2.22 4.94
N GLU A 99 6.53 1.86 6.20
CA GLU A 99 7.75 1.23 6.69
C GLU A 99 7.41 -0.15 7.23
N TYR A 100 8.30 -1.11 7.01
CA TYR A 100 8.16 -2.46 7.54
C TYR A 100 9.47 -2.95 8.16
N ARG A 101 9.34 -3.92 9.07
CA ARG A 101 10.45 -4.63 9.68
C ARG A 101 9.98 -6.03 10.08
N PHE A 102 10.75 -7.05 9.76
CA PHE A 102 10.46 -8.40 10.24
C PHE A 102 10.78 -8.52 11.73
N THR A 103 10.20 -9.53 12.37
CA THR A 103 10.55 -9.94 13.73
C THR A 103 11.26 -11.30 13.70
N ASP A 104 11.75 -11.76 14.82
CA ASP A 104 12.33 -13.09 14.95
C ASP A 104 11.30 -14.23 14.98
N GLN A 105 10.00 -13.89 15.05
CA GLN A 105 8.92 -14.86 15.11
C GLN A 105 8.69 -15.50 13.74
N PHE A 106 8.76 -16.82 13.70
CA PHE A 106 8.39 -17.64 12.55
C PHE A 106 7.67 -18.89 13.03
N VAL A 107 6.57 -19.24 12.39
CA VAL A 107 5.83 -20.49 12.70
C VAL A 107 6.54 -21.66 12.03
N PRO A 108 7.12 -22.62 12.77
CA PRO A 108 7.96 -23.68 12.18
C PRO A 108 7.26 -24.56 11.17
N SER A 109 5.94 -24.71 11.28
CA SER A 109 5.10 -25.48 10.34
C SER A 109 4.67 -24.68 9.10
N ALA A 110 4.98 -23.39 9.02
CA ALA A 110 4.73 -22.61 7.81
C ALA A 110 5.70 -23.04 6.68
N PRO A 111 5.28 -22.93 5.41
CA PRO A 111 6.14 -23.25 4.28
C PRO A 111 7.47 -22.47 4.33
N SER A 112 8.58 -23.13 4.01
CA SER A 112 9.92 -22.51 4.14
C SER A 112 10.09 -21.22 3.32
N TYR A 113 9.41 -21.07 2.19
CA TYR A 113 9.46 -19.87 1.36
C TYR A 113 8.85 -18.64 2.04
N THR A 114 8.05 -18.83 3.11
CA THR A 114 7.45 -17.72 3.87
C THR A 114 8.40 -17.14 4.93
N TYR A 115 9.57 -17.75 5.14
CA TYR A 115 10.56 -17.24 6.08
C TYR A 115 11.10 -15.88 5.63
N ARG A 116 10.94 -14.87 6.49
CA ARG A 116 11.28 -13.47 6.21
C ARG A 116 10.66 -12.98 4.90
N ASN A 117 9.38 -13.33 4.72
CA ASN A 117 8.54 -12.98 3.57
C ASN A 117 7.22 -12.42 4.06
N SER A 118 6.74 -11.40 3.40
CA SER A 118 5.43 -10.77 3.56
C SER A 118 5.19 -9.86 2.36
N GLY A 119 4.03 -9.22 2.28
CA GLY A 119 3.72 -8.36 1.14
C GLY A 119 2.63 -7.33 1.43
N VAL A 120 2.50 -6.42 0.48
CA VAL A 120 1.36 -5.49 0.38
C VAL A 120 0.63 -5.78 -0.92
N MET A 121 -0.58 -6.33 -0.79
CA MET A 121 -1.48 -6.54 -1.91
C MET A 121 -2.09 -5.21 -2.34
N PHE A 122 -2.21 -5.01 -3.64
CA PHE A 122 -2.93 -3.86 -4.21
C PHE A 122 -3.71 -4.29 -5.46
N HIS A 123 -4.63 -3.45 -5.90
CA HIS A 123 -5.63 -3.83 -6.89
C HIS A 123 -6.31 -5.17 -6.57
N SER A 124 -6.37 -5.47 -5.27
CA SER A 124 -6.95 -6.71 -4.78
C SER A 124 -8.46 -6.71 -4.94
N GLN A 125 -9.02 -7.91 -5.16
CA GLN A 125 -10.46 -8.13 -5.00
C GLN A 125 -10.94 -7.65 -3.61
N ALA A 126 -12.22 -7.31 -3.50
CA ALA A 126 -12.81 -6.89 -2.23
C ALA A 126 -12.75 -8.04 -1.20
N PRO A 127 -12.41 -7.77 0.08
CA PRO A 127 -12.28 -8.81 1.10
C PRO A 127 -13.55 -9.64 1.26
N GLU A 128 -14.74 -9.06 1.09
CA GLU A 128 -16.04 -9.74 1.17
C GLU A 128 -16.26 -10.76 0.04
N THR A 129 -15.48 -10.65 -1.04
CA THR A 129 -15.54 -11.57 -2.19
C THR A 129 -14.53 -12.72 -2.10
N ILE A 130 -13.65 -12.69 -1.10
CA ILE A 130 -12.68 -13.75 -0.86
C ILE A 130 -13.38 -14.89 -0.12
N LEU A 131 -13.48 -16.04 -0.78
CA LEU A 131 -14.13 -17.20 -0.20
C LEU A 131 -13.37 -17.71 1.03
N LYS A 132 -14.08 -18.41 1.92
CA LYS A 132 -13.50 -18.94 3.15
C LYS A 132 -12.25 -19.77 2.89
N GLU A 133 -12.30 -20.64 1.90
CA GLU A 133 -11.23 -21.55 1.53
C GLU A 133 -10.30 -21.01 0.43
N GLN A 134 -10.40 -19.73 0.07
CA GLN A 134 -9.49 -19.09 -0.86
C GLN A 134 -8.20 -18.71 -0.13
N ASP A 135 -7.06 -19.10 -0.68
CA ASP A 135 -5.73 -18.88 -0.09
C ASP A 135 -5.24 -17.43 -0.28
N TRP A 136 -4.97 -17.02 -1.50
CA TRP A 136 -4.58 -15.64 -1.83
C TRP A 136 -5.69 -14.87 -2.55
N PRO A 137 -5.83 -13.58 -2.30
CA PRO A 137 -6.71 -12.74 -3.10
C PRO A 137 -6.19 -12.64 -4.54
N ILE A 138 -7.10 -12.50 -5.51
CA ILE A 138 -6.72 -12.06 -6.85
C ILE A 138 -6.21 -10.62 -6.72
N SER A 139 -4.90 -10.40 -6.90
CA SER A 139 -4.24 -9.12 -6.62
C SER A 139 -2.88 -9.04 -7.29
N VAL A 140 -2.27 -7.88 -7.27
CA VAL A 140 -0.83 -7.72 -7.45
C VAL A 140 -0.19 -7.48 -6.09
N GLU A 141 1.01 -8.00 -5.88
CA GLU A 141 1.73 -7.92 -4.61
C GLU A 141 3.04 -7.12 -4.78
N TYR A 142 3.26 -6.18 -3.85
CA TYR A 142 4.59 -5.68 -3.53
C TYR A 142 5.19 -6.62 -2.49
N GLN A 143 6.04 -7.57 -2.91
CA GLN A 143 6.65 -8.55 -2.02
C GLN A 143 7.80 -7.94 -1.23
N MET A 144 7.80 -8.18 0.08
CA MET A 144 8.82 -7.75 1.02
C MET A 144 9.61 -8.96 1.48
N LEU A 145 10.93 -8.90 1.29
CA LEU A 145 11.88 -9.93 1.73
C LEU A 145 12.97 -9.32 2.61
N ALA A 146 13.60 -10.14 3.44
CA ALA A 146 14.82 -9.76 4.14
C ALA A 146 15.87 -10.85 4.02
N GLN A 147 17.11 -10.53 4.42
CA GLN A 147 18.25 -11.45 4.38
C GLN A 147 17.93 -12.77 5.08
N GLU A 148 18.10 -13.86 4.38
CA GLU A 148 17.96 -15.21 4.91
C GLU A 148 19.30 -15.82 5.27
N LYS A 149 20.31 -15.65 4.40
CA LYS A 149 21.67 -16.15 4.58
C LYS A 149 22.67 -15.03 4.30
N GLU A 150 23.74 -14.99 5.07
CA GLU A 150 24.81 -14.02 4.87
C GLU A 150 25.45 -14.18 3.48
N GLY A 151 25.67 -13.05 2.81
CA GLY A 151 26.29 -13.01 1.48
C GLY A 151 25.40 -13.49 0.32
N VAL A 152 24.16 -13.91 0.59
CA VAL A 152 23.20 -14.30 -0.46
C VAL A 152 22.25 -13.14 -0.74
N ALA A 153 22.21 -12.68 -2.00
CA ALA A 153 21.29 -11.64 -2.41
C ALA A 153 19.83 -12.12 -2.30
N ARG A 154 18.98 -11.28 -1.68
CA ARG A 154 17.54 -11.49 -1.58
C ARG A 154 16.85 -10.12 -1.65
N PRO A 155 16.63 -9.58 -2.87
CA PRO A 155 16.08 -8.26 -3.05
C PRO A 155 14.65 -8.17 -2.49
N THR A 156 14.26 -6.98 -2.05
CA THR A 156 12.89 -6.67 -1.60
C THR A 156 12.20 -5.72 -2.59
N GLY A 157 10.88 -5.52 -2.44
CA GLY A 157 10.14 -4.72 -3.43
C GLY A 157 9.96 -5.45 -4.75
N ASN A 158 9.97 -6.77 -4.74
CA ASN A 158 9.65 -7.61 -5.88
C ASN A 158 8.16 -7.47 -6.24
N MET A 159 7.77 -7.87 -7.44
CA MET A 159 6.37 -8.01 -7.82
C MET A 159 6.01 -9.49 -7.84
N CYS A 160 4.89 -9.87 -7.19
CA CYS A 160 4.24 -11.17 -7.38
C CYS A 160 2.79 -10.97 -7.83
N SER A 161 2.23 -11.99 -8.50
CA SER A 161 0.96 -11.86 -9.25
C SER A 161 -0.02 -13.00 -8.93
N PRO A 162 -0.54 -13.12 -7.69
CA PRO A 162 -1.54 -14.16 -7.39
C PRO A 162 -2.84 -13.89 -8.15
N GLY A 163 -3.20 -14.79 -9.08
CA GLY A 163 -4.39 -14.68 -9.90
C GLY A 163 -4.39 -13.52 -10.92
N THR A 164 -3.21 -12.98 -11.23
CA THR A 164 -3.05 -11.82 -12.12
C THR A 164 -1.87 -12.01 -13.06
N ASP A 165 -1.83 -11.21 -14.11
CA ASP A 165 -0.71 -11.06 -15.03
C ASP A 165 -0.29 -9.59 -15.12
N ILE A 166 0.95 -9.34 -15.46
CA ILE A 166 1.49 -8.00 -15.75
C ILE A 166 2.30 -8.00 -17.06
N VAL A 167 2.51 -6.83 -17.62
CA VAL A 167 3.43 -6.65 -18.75
C VAL A 167 4.78 -6.16 -18.21
N TYR A 168 5.82 -6.96 -18.42
CA TYR A 168 7.19 -6.62 -18.08
C TYR A 168 8.05 -6.67 -19.34
N GLN A 169 8.87 -5.64 -19.57
CA GLN A 169 9.69 -5.54 -20.78
C GLN A 169 8.90 -5.72 -22.09
N GLY A 170 7.68 -5.17 -22.14
CA GLY A 170 6.84 -5.11 -23.35
C GLY A 170 6.00 -6.36 -23.64
N LYS A 171 5.97 -7.36 -22.77
CA LYS A 171 5.16 -8.57 -22.93
C LYS A 171 4.58 -9.05 -21.59
N ILE A 172 3.49 -9.81 -21.63
CA ILE A 172 3.00 -10.53 -20.47
C ILE A 172 4.10 -11.46 -19.98
N ASP A 173 4.46 -11.32 -18.69
CA ASP A 173 5.49 -12.17 -18.09
C ASP A 173 4.84 -13.37 -17.41
N PRO A 174 5.23 -14.61 -17.73
CA PRO A 174 4.61 -15.80 -17.17
C PRO A 174 5.09 -16.13 -15.74
N ARG A 175 6.10 -15.41 -15.24
CA ARG A 175 6.62 -15.65 -13.88
C ARG A 175 5.63 -15.13 -12.84
N HIS A 176 5.41 -15.93 -11.81
CA HIS A 176 4.62 -15.48 -10.67
C HIS A 176 5.27 -14.30 -9.94
N CYS A 177 6.59 -14.34 -9.76
CA CYS A 177 7.34 -13.25 -9.15
C CYS A 177 8.48 -12.75 -10.05
N ILE A 178 8.73 -11.44 -9.99
CA ILE A 178 9.84 -10.76 -10.68
C ILE A 178 10.65 -10.03 -9.62
N ASP A 179 11.95 -10.34 -9.55
CA ASP A 179 12.87 -9.69 -8.62
C ASP A 179 13.10 -8.22 -9.00
N SER A 180 13.18 -7.40 -7.99
CA SER A 180 13.55 -6.00 -8.10
C SER A 180 15.08 -5.83 -8.16
N ALA A 181 15.53 -4.60 -8.39
CA ALA A 181 16.95 -4.24 -8.33
C ALA A 181 17.37 -3.73 -6.93
N SER A 182 16.58 -3.96 -5.88
CA SER A 182 16.92 -3.45 -4.55
C SER A 182 18.08 -4.22 -3.90
N PRO A 183 18.81 -3.60 -2.96
CA PRO A 183 19.70 -4.34 -2.10
C PRO A 183 18.95 -5.29 -1.16
N THR A 184 19.69 -6.16 -0.50
CA THR A 184 19.21 -7.02 0.59
C THR A 184 19.33 -6.29 1.91
N PHE A 185 18.31 -6.32 2.74
CA PHE A 185 18.26 -5.67 4.06
C PHE A 185 18.29 -6.73 5.17
N ALA A 186 18.81 -6.36 6.33
CA ALA A 186 18.72 -7.18 7.53
C ALA A 186 17.23 -7.30 7.95
N TRP A 187 16.88 -8.42 8.58
CA TRP A 187 15.48 -8.69 8.93
C TRP A 187 14.94 -7.75 10.01
N ASP A 188 15.79 -7.27 10.91
CA ASP A 188 15.48 -6.36 12.01
C ASP A 188 15.66 -4.87 11.67
N GLU A 189 15.91 -4.55 10.40
CA GLU A 189 16.03 -3.19 9.89
C GLU A 189 14.68 -2.67 9.41
N TRP A 190 14.37 -1.40 9.74
CA TRP A 190 13.22 -0.71 9.16
C TRP A 190 13.52 -0.31 7.72
N VAL A 191 12.71 -0.80 6.80
CA VAL A 191 12.80 -0.49 5.36
C VAL A 191 11.61 0.39 4.98
N LYS A 192 11.89 1.53 4.34
CA LYS A 192 10.85 2.37 3.75
C LYS A 192 10.51 1.83 2.36
N ALA A 193 9.24 1.49 2.17
CA ALA A 193 8.69 1.01 0.91
C ALA A 193 7.68 2.01 0.36
N GLU A 194 7.66 2.15 -0.96
CA GLU A 194 6.71 3.03 -1.64
C GLU A 194 6.19 2.34 -2.91
N LEU A 195 4.91 2.57 -3.20
CA LEU A 195 4.23 2.02 -4.37
C LEU A 195 3.52 3.17 -5.09
N ILE A 196 3.88 3.41 -6.35
CA ILE A 196 3.23 4.40 -7.21
C ILE A 196 2.48 3.66 -8.31
N VAL A 197 1.17 3.84 -8.36
CA VAL A 197 0.26 3.15 -9.28
C VAL A 197 -0.54 4.17 -10.07
N TYR A 198 -0.57 4.02 -11.39
CA TYR A 198 -1.40 4.82 -12.29
C TYR A 198 -2.48 3.93 -12.94
N GLY A 199 -3.50 3.59 -12.15
CA GLY A 199 -4.60 2.71 -12.57
C GLY A 199 -4.08 1.38 -13.12
N ASP A 200 -4.54 1.02 -14.32
CA ASP A 200 -4.10 -0.17 -15.06
C ASP A 200 -2.93 0.12 -16.02
N SER A 201 -2.24 1.26 -15.93
CA SER A 201 -1.21 1.63 -16.92
C SER A 201 0.21 1.28 -16.48
N ILE A 202 0.72 1.88 -15.42
CA ILE A 202 2.10 1.70 -14.97
C ILE A 202 2.19 1.63 -13.46
N VAL A 203 3.11 0.82 -12.95
CA VAL A 203 3.39 0.61 -11.53
C VAL A 203 4.88 0.73 -11.30
N HIS A 204 5.26 1.46 -10.24
CA HIS A 204 6.62 1.59 -9.76
C HIS A 204 6.71 1.11 -8.31
N HIS A 205 7.65 0.22 -8.03
CA HIS A 205 8.05 -0.13 -6.67
C HIS A 205 9.31 0.65 -6.30
N LEU A 206 9.29 1.28 -5.12
CA LEU A 206 10.43 2.02 -4.61
C LEU A 206 10.84 1.46 -3.24
N VAL A 207 12.14 1.47 -2.99
CA VAL A 207 12.75 1.10 -1.70
C VAL A 207 13.67 2.23 -1.28
N ASN A 208 13.46 2.79 -0.09
CA ASN A 208 14.20 3.93 0.45
C ASN A 208 14.27 5.15 -0.50
N GLY A 209 13.26 5.32 -1.36
CA GLY A 209 13.14 6.41 -2.32
C GLY A 209 13.64 6.09 -3.73
N ASP A 210 14.36 4.99 -3.92
CA ASP A 210 14.87 4.57 -5.22
C ASP A 210 13.86 3.66 -5.92
N THR A 211 13.55 3.92 -7.21
CA THR A 211 12.73 3.03 -8.03
C THR A 211 13.51 1.75 -8.34
N VAL A 212 13.02 0.61 -7.85
CA VAL A 212 13.70 -0.68 -7.95
C VAL A 212 13.03 -1.64 -8.95
N LEU A 213 11.75 -1.40 -9.29
CA LEU A 213 11.02 -2.19 -10.29
C LEU A 213 9.95 -1.35 -10.95
N THR A 214 9.76 -1.54 -12.25
CA THR A 214 8.69 -0.92 -13.04
C THR A 214 8.08 -1.94 -13.99
N TYR A 215 6.76 -1.98 -14.04
CA TYR A 215 5.99 -2.81 -14.97
C TYR A 215 4.66 -2.13 -15.30
N SER A 216 3.83 -2.74 -16.15
CA SER A 216 2.61 -2.11 -16.67
C SER A 216 1.49 -3.11 -16.88
N PHE A 217 0.30 -2.57 -17.13
CA PHE A 217 -0.90 -3.29 -17.54
C PHE A 217 -1.26 -4.48 -16.65
N PRO A 218 -1.41 -4.27 -15.31
CA PRO A 218 -1.90 -5.31 -14.44
C PRO A 218 -3.32 -5.73 -14.86
N GLN A 219 -3.54 -7.04 -14.96
CA GLN A 219 -4.81 -7.61 -15.37
C GLN A 219 -5.07 -8.93 -14.65
N ILE A 220 -6.31 -9.36 -14.60
CA ILE A 220 -6.65 -10.70 -14.11
C ILE A 220 -6.05 -11.73 -15.07
N GLY A 221 -5.41 -12.78 -14.52
CA GLY A 221 -4.73 -13.79 -15.32
C GLY A 221 -3.95 -14.74 -14.43
N GLY A 222 -2.94 -15.41 -14.99
CA GLY A 222 -2.00 -16.25 -14.25
C GLY A 222 -2.62 -17.31 -13.36
N GLY A 223 -1.83 -17.78 -12.40
CA GLY A 223 -2.17 -18.81 -11.43
C GLY A 223 -1.95 -18.37 -9.98
N VAL A 224 -1.58 -19.31 -9.12
CA VAL A 224 -1.23 -19.18 -7.70
C VAL A 224 -2.41 -18.94 -6.77
N ALA A 225 -3.29 -17.96 -7.00
CA ALA A 225 -4.55 -17.87 -6.25
C ALA A 225 -5.43 -19.08 -6.55
N ASN A 226 -5.98 -19.74 -5.51
CA ASN A 226 -6.79 -20.94 -5.63
C ASN A 226 -8.10 -20.80 -4.88
N ARG A 227 -9.11 -21.60 -5.29
CA ARG A 227 -10.44 -21.69 -4.64
C ARG A 227 -11.20 -20.35 -4.59
N TYR A 228 -10.92 -19.46 -5.53
CA TYR A 228 -11.66 -18.20 -5.75
C TYR A 228 -13.03 -18.47 -6.38
N ASP A 229 -13.93 -17.48 -6.32
CA ASP A 229 -15.16 -17.50 -7.12
C ASP A 229 -14.78 -17.37 -8.61
N PRO A 230 -15.10 -18.38 -9.45
CA PRO A 230 -14.77 -18.35 -10.88
C PRO A 230 -15.33 -17.12 -11.63
N LYS A 231 -16.40 -16.51 -11.13
CA LYS A 231 -16.98 -15.29 -11.72
C LYS A 231 -16.04 -14.09 -11.62
N LEU A 232 -15.11 -14.09 -10.69
CA LEU A 232 -14.13 -13.00 -10.50
C LEU A 232 -12.88 -13.20 -11.36
N LYS A 233 -12.57 -14.45 -11.78
CA LYS A 233 -11.38 -14.79 -12.56
C LYS A 233 -11.67 -14.69 -14.07
N VAL A 234 -11.78 -13.46 -14.55
CA VAL A 234 -11.98 -13.16 -15.97
C VAL A 234 -10.64 -12.69 -16.55
N ASP A 235 -9.90 -13.65 -17.12
CA ASP A 235 -8.54 -13.41 -17.63
C ASP A 235 -8.53 -12.33 -18.73
N GLY A 236 -7.51 -11.47 -18.68
CA GLY A 236 -7.37 -10.31 -19.54
C GLY A 236 -8.16 -9.07 -19.10
N LYS A 237 -8.97 -9.15 -18.04
CA LYS A 237 -9.68 -7.98 -17.49
C LYS A 237 -8.68 -7.05 -16.78
N PRO A 238 -8.55 -5.77 -17.24
CA PRO A 238 -7.64 -4.82 -16.60
C PRO A 238 -7.98 -4.56 -15.13
N LEU A 239 -6.94 -4.47 -14.29
CA LEU A 239 -7.06 -4.12 -12.87
C LEU A 239 -6.87 -2.60 -12.69
N ARG A 240 -7.98 -1.87 -12.74
CA ARG A 240 -7.98 -0.39 -12.68
C ARG A 240 -8.05 0.16 -11.26
N SER A 241 -8.53 -0.64 -10.33
CA SER A 241 -8.66 -0.29 -8.91
C SER A 241 -8.83 -1.55 -8.09
N GLY A 242 -8.58 -1.45 -6.79
CA GLY A 242 -8.82 -2.53 -5.85
C GLY A 242 -8.35 -2.16 -4.45
N TYR A 243 -8.47 -3.11 -3.56
CA TYR A 243 -8.15 -2.94 -2.14
C TYR A 243 -6.65 -3.11 -1.88
N ILE A 244 -6.20 -2.50 -0.78
CA ILE A 244 -4.84 -2.68 -0.23
C ILE A 244 -4.94 -3.64 0.94
N GLY A 245 -4.10 -4.69 0.95
CA GLY A 245 -4.03 -5.68 2.02
C GLY A 245 -2.59 -5.89 2.50
N LEU A 246 -2.39 -5.94 3.81
CA LEU A 246 -1.12 -6.30 4.44
C LEU A 246 -1.11 -7.80 4.69
N GLN A 247 -0.09 -8.52 4.23
CA GLN A 247 -0.04 -9.97 4.22
C GLN A 247 0.47 -10.57 5.54
N SER A 248 -0.04 -11.77 5.89
CA SER A 248 0.46 -12.66 6.93
C SER A 248 0.66 -14.07 6.36
N GLU A 249 1.89 -14.62 6.46
CA GLU A 249 2.27 -15.91 5.88
C GLU A 249 3.08 -16.80 6.83
N GLY A 250 2.97 -16.62 8.15
CA GLY A 250 3.72 -17.40 9.12
C GLY A 250 5.00 -16.71 9.64
N GLN A 251 5.41 -15.60 9.03
CA GLN A 251 6.52 -14.75 9.48
C GLN A 251 5.98 -13.51 10.18
N GLY A 252 6.48 -13.22 11.37
CA GLY A 252 6.16 -11.99 12.10
C GLY A 252 6.73 -10.75 11.40
N VAL A 253 5.90 -9.72 11.22
CA VAL A 253 6.27 -8.46 10.57
C VAL A 253 5.53 -7.29 11.21
N LEU A 254 6.17 -6.14 11.24
CA LEU A 254 5.64 -4.88 11.73
C LEU A 254 5.48 -3.89 10.57
N PHE A 255 4.35 -3.17 10.55
CA PHE A 255 4.07 -2.10 9.58
C PHE A 255 3.79 -0.80 10.32
N ARG A 256 4.36 0.31 9.87
CA ARG A 256 4.09 1.64 10.41
C ARG A 256 4.13 2.72 9.34
N ALA A 257 3.80 3.96 9.72
CA ALA A 257 3.86 5.14 8.84
C ALA A 257 3.07 4.98 7.53
N LEU A 258 1.98 4.16 7.55
CA LEU A 258 1.15 3.91 6.39
C LEU A 258 0.37 5.16 6.01
N LYS A 259 0.64 5.70 4.84
CA LYS A 259 -0.05 6.84 4.27
C LYS A 259 -0.17 6.72 2.76
N ILE A 260 -1.25 7.27 2.22
CA ILE A 260 -1.55 7.24 0.80
C ILE A 260 -1.92 8.64 0.30
N ARG A 261 -1.64 8.89 -0.95
CA ARG A 261 -2.10 10.06 -1.71
C ARG A 261 -2.69 9.57 -3.02
N GLU A 262 -3.95 9.90 -3.29
CA GLU A 262 -4.56 9.63 -4.59
C GLU A 262 -3.93 10.53 -5.66
N LEU A 263 -3.65 9.96 -6.83
CA LEU A 263 -3.07 10.63 -7.98
C LEU A 263 -4.19 10.94 -8.99
N LYS A 264 -4.03 12.05 -9.72
CA LYS A 264 -4.99 12.50 -10.75
C LYS A 264 -4.58 11.97 -12.12
#